data_978afc9d1ab8a98c17230f680a2359dc
#
_entry.id   978afc9d1ab8a98c17230f680a2359dc
#
_cell.length_a   1.000
_cell.length_b   1.000
_cell.length_c   1.000
_cell.angle_alpha   90.00
_cell.angle_beta   90.00
_cell.angle_gamma   90.00
#
_symmetry.space_group_name_H-M   'P 1'
#
loop_
_entity.id
_entity.type
_entity.pdbx_description
1 polymer ?
#
loop_
_entity_poly.entity_id
_entity_poly.type
_entity_poly.pdbx_seq_one_letter_code
_entity_poly.pdbx_strand_id
1 'polypeptide(L)'
;MNPNVPQEVIDAFNSYTPGLPYHEAGTTTVAVIGDGLINNTYKVTCELKTNFLLQKINTQVFKNPAQVQHNCTYLSTYAEMEFTGIRIPYIREFAKEQSLYKDKNGDFWRAFEFVEDGYSISIAQNPQQAKATAICFAKFSAAFDDMNVDQLFETIPNFHNLNYRYQQFEDALQSNVAERKAKAHVITEDLISRNKYKKMYDEIANYADFPQRVVHHDAKISNVLFSKKTGKVICPVDLDTTMPGYFFSDPGDLIRSMACSADENSIDFKNLHIRKEYYQAITDGYYAVMEKSFTTAEKK
;
A
#
# COMPACT_ATOMS: atom_id res chain seq x y z
N MET A 1 -30.97 -14.55 2.71
CA MET A 1 -29.54 -14.94 2.75
C MET A 1 -29.02 -14.98 1.32
N ASN A 2 -27.86 -14.44 1.08
CA ASN A 2 -27.23 -14.64 -0.23
C ASN A 2 -26.61 -16.06 -0.22
N PRO A 3 -27.13 -17.03 -1.02
CA PRO A 3 -26.70 -18.43 -0.96
C PRO A 3 -25.27 -18.66 -1.46
N ASN A 4 -24.58 -17.63 -1.89
CA ASN A 4 -23.28 -17.70 -2.53
C ASN A 4 -22.11 -17.17 -1.68
N VAL A 5 -22.32 -16.90 -0.38
CA VAL A 5 -21.20 -16.45 0.49
C VAL A 5 -20.37 -17.66 0.91
N PRO A 6 -19.06 -17.69 0.64
CA PRO A 6 -18.19 -18.79 1.04
C PRO A 6 -18.23 -19.04 2.55
N GLN A 7 -18.18 -20.30 2.98
CA GLN A 7 -18.25 -20.66 4.39
C GLN A 7 -17.10 -20.03 5.20
N GLU A 8 -15.91 -19.90 4.61
CA GLU A 8 -14.77 -19.26 5.24
C GLU A 8 -15.01 -17.80 5.62
N VAL A 9 -15.78 -17.07 4.78
CA VAL A 9 -16.17 -15.68 5.04
C VAL A 9 -17.17 -15.62 6.20
N ILE A 10 -18.09 -16.58 6.26
CA ILE A 10 -19.06 -16.69 7.36
C ILE A 10 -18.35 -17.01 8.68
N ASP A 11 -17.41 -17.95 8.66
CA ASP A 11 -16.60 -18.32 9.84
C ASP A 11 -15.80 -17.11 10.35
N ALA A 12 -15.18 -16.34 9.45
CA ALA A 12 -14.46 -15.11 9.78
C ALA A 12 -15.41 -14.02 10.31
N PHE A 13 -16.58 -13.82 9.68
CA PHE A 13 -17.61 -12.90 10.19
C PHE A 13 -17.99 -13.23 11.63
N ASN A 14 -18.29 -14.49 11.92
CA ASN A 14 -18.69 -14.94 13.25
C ASN A 14 -17.60 -14.68 14.30
N SER A 15 -16.33 -14.73 13.90
CA SER A 15 -15.20 -14.42 14.79
C SER A 15 -15.12 -12.93 15.15
N TYR A 16 -15.45 -12.04 14.20
CA TYR A 16 -15.49 -10.58 14.42
C TYR A 16 -16.80 -10.08 15.02
N THR A 17 -17.79 -10.92 15.13
CA THR A 17 -19.12 -10.56 15.67
C THR A 17 -19.58 -11.56 16.72
N PRO A 18 -18.80 -11.80 17.80
CA PRO A 18 -19.19 -12.76 18.81
C PRO A 18 -20.55 -12.39 19.42
N GLY A 19 -21.44 -13.36 19.54
CA GLY A 19 -22.81 -13.16 20.02
C GLY A 19 -23.80 -12.64 18.97
N LEU A 20 -23.36 -12.47 17.71
CA LEU A 20 -24.23 -12.18 16.57
C LEU A 20 -23.82 -13.04 15.36
N PRO A 21 -24.16 -14.33 15.30
CA PRO A 21 -23.85 -15.20 14.16
C PRO A 21 -24.37 -14.64 12.85
N TYR A 22 -23.71 -14.96 11.74
CA TYR A 22 -24.04 -14.45 10.41
C TYR A 22 -25.54 -14.64 10.06
N HIS A 23 -26.11 -15.80 10.37
CA HIS A 23 -27.50 -16.11 10.08
C HIS A 23 -28.53 -15.42 11.01
N GLU A 24 -28.08 -14.84 12.14
CA GLU A 24 -28.90 -14.09 13.09
C GLU A 24 -28.69 -12.57 12.97
N ALA A 25 -27.74 -12.14 12.14
CA ALA A 25 -27.37 -10.75 11.98
C ALA A 25 -28.35 -9.90 11.13
N GLY A 26 -29.59 -10.38 10.94
CA GLY A 26 -30.57 -9.74 10.06
C GLY A 26 -30.19 -9.85 8.59
N THR A 27 -30.57 -8.87 7.78
CA THR A 27 -30.16 -8.81 6.38
C THR A 27 -28.68 -8.45 6.32
N THR A 28 -27.85 -9.49 6.24
CA THR A 28 -26.40 -9.32 6.05
C THR A 28 -26.04 -9.67 4.61
N THR A 29 -25.32 -8.76 3.96
CA THR A 29 -24.78 -8.99 2.62
C THR A 29 -23.25 -8.89 2.65
N VAL A 30 -22.63 -9.74 1.83
CA VAL A 30 -21.18 -9.74 1.61
C VAL A 30 -20.94 -9.52 0.12
N ALA A 31 -20.12 -8.53 -0.20
CA ALA A 31 -19.73 -8.23 -1.57
C ALA A 31 -18.20 -8.16 -1.66
N VAL A 32 -17.63 -8.79 -2.66
CA VAL A 32 -16.21 -8.59 -3.00
C VAL A 32 -16.04 -7.13 -3.40
N ILE A 33 -15.02 -6.46 -2.89
CA ILE A 33 -14.71 -5.09 -3.25
C ILE A 33 -13.24 -4.93 -3.61
N GLY A 34 -13.02 -3.95 -4.51
CA GLY A 34 -11.69 -3.60 -5.01
C GLY A 34 -11.17 -4.59 -6.05
N ASP A 35 -10.26 -4.09 -6.86
CA ASP A 35 -9.48 -4.85 -7.83
C ASP A 35 -8.14 -5.31 -7.21
N GLY A 36 -8.11 -5.48 -5.88
CA GLY A 36 -6.92 -5.83 -5.12
C GLY A 36 -6.29 -7.11 -5.66
N LEU A 37 -5.11 -6.99 -6.24
CA LEU A 37 -4.39 -8.11 -6.87
C LEU A 37 -3.81 -9.09 -5.83
N ILE A 38 -3.78 -8.71 -4.56
CA ILE A 38 -3.08 -9.48 -3.52
C ILE A 38 -4.07 -10.09 -2.54
N ASN A 39 -4.77 -9.28 -1.77
CA ASN A 39 -5.68 -9.76 -0.72
C ASN A 39 -7.12 -9.87 -1.21
N ASN A 40 -7.86 -10.84 -0.69
CA ASN A 40 -9.31 -10.92 -0.94
C ASN A 40 -10.06 -10.04 0.06
N THR A 41 -10.71 -8.99 -0.43
CA THR A 41 -11.42 -8.02 0.41
C THR A 41 -12.92 -8.08 0.19
N TYR A 42 -13.66 -8.10 1.28
CA TYR A 42 -15.12 -8.19 1.30
C TYR A 42 -15.70 -7.01 2.08
N LYS A 43 -16.67 -6.32 1.50
CA LYS A 43 -17.54 -5.42 2.25
C LYS A 43 -18.64 -6.23 2.91
N VAL A 44 -18.74 -6.12 4.21
CA VAL A 44 -19.86 -6.67 4.98
C VAL A 44 -20.82 -5.54 5.33
N THR A 45 -22.05 -5.66 4.85
CA THR A 45 -23.14 -4.75 5.21
C THR A 45 -24.10 -5.52 6.13
N CYS A 46 -24.29 -5.02 7.34
CA CYS A 46 -25.06 -5.69 8.38
C CYS A 46 -26.05 -4.70 9.02
N GLU A 47 -27.37 -5.03 9.01
CA GLU A 47 -28.41 -4.15 9.58
C GLU A 47 -28.23 -3.91 11.07
N LEU A 48 -27.76 -4.90 11.80
CA LEU A 48 -27.64 -4.84 13.25
C LEU A 48 -26.27 -4.32 13.73
N LYS A 49 -25.34 -4.08 12.79
CA LYS A 49 -23.99 -3.52 13.09
C LYS A 49 -23.54 -2.57 11.99
N THR A 50 -22.54 -1.74 12.32
CA THR A 50 -21.88 -0.88 11.32
C THR A 50 -21.20 -1.74 10.26
N ASN A 51 -21.24 -1.29 9.01
CA ASN A 51 -20.53 -1.91 7.91
C ASN A 51 -19.02 -1.98 8.18
N PHE A 52 -18.38 -3.02 7.68
CA PHE A 52 -16.94 -3.19 7.84
C PHE A 52 -16.34 -3.94 6.65
N LEU A 53 -15.02 -3.88 6.55
CA LEU A 53 -14.24 -4.67 5.63
C LEU A 53 -13.75 -5.92 6.33
N LEU A 54 -13.90 -7.06 5.68
CA LEU A 54 -13.30 -8.32 6.07
C LEU A 54 -12.28 -8.69 5.00
N GLN A 55 -11.05 -8.98 5.40
CA GLN A 55 -9.97 -9.24 4.45
C GLN A 55 -9.21 -10.51 4.81
N LYS A 56 -9.03 -11.36 3.79
CA LYS A 56 -8.17 -12.54 3.84
C LYS A 56 -6.78 -12.15 3.34
N ILE A 57 -5.78 -12.32 4.17
CA ILE A 57 -4.38 -11.98 3.85
C ILE A 57 -3.79 -13.06 2.94
N ASN A 58 -3.16 -12.63 1.85
CA ASN A 58 -2.47 -13.54 0.94
C ASN A 58 -1.10 -13.94 1.50
N THR A 59 -1.01 -15.13 2.08
CA THR A 59 0.21 -15.69 2.65
C THR A 59 1.25 -16.13 1.61
N GLN A 60 0.89 -16.13 0.33
CA GLN A 60 1.86 -16.33 -0.76
C GLN A 60 2.78 -15.12 -0.89
N VAL A 61 2.24 -13.92 -0.71
CA VAL A 61 2.96 -12.63 -0.75
C VAL A 61 3.48 -12.28 0.64
N PHE A 62 2.60 -12.21 1.63
CA PHE A 62 2.93 -11.85 3.01
C PHE A 62 3.20 -13.12 3.82
N LYS A 63 4.46 -13.53 3.88
CA LYS A 63 4.87 -14.79 4.54
C LYS A 63 4.60 -14.81 6.04
N ASN A 64 4.51 -13.63 6.65
CA ASN A 64 4.20 -13.47 8.08
C ASN A 64 3.04 -12.48 8.29
N PRO A 65 1.78 -12.94 8.24
CA PRO A 65 0.61 -12.08 8.44
C PRO A 65 0.58 -11.36 9.78
N ALA A 66 1.20 -11.95 10.83
CA ALA A 66 1.27 -11.32 12.13
C ALA A 66 2.15 -10.07 12.12
N GLN A 67 3.23 -10.05 11.34
CA GLN A 67 4.07 -8.86 11.18
C GLN A 67 3.36 -7.76 10.40
N VAL A 68 2.61 -8.11 9.34
CA VAL A 68 1.77 -7.16 8.60
C VAL A 68 0.75 -6.51 9.54
N GLN A 69 0.04 -7.33 10.32
CA GLN A 69 -0.96 -6.83 11.24
C GLN A 69 -0.34 -6.00 12.38
N HIS A 70 0.85 -6.41 12.87
CA HIS A 70 1.58 -5.62 13.86
C HIS A 70 1.88 -4.21 13.34
N ASN A 71 2.44 -4.08 12.12
CA ASN A 71 2.73 -2.76 11.56
C ASN A 71 1.45 -1.91 11.46
N CYS A 72 0.36 -2.46 10.92
CA CYS A 72 -0.90 -1.74 10.83
C CYS A 72 -1.41 -1.26 12.21
N THR A 73 -1.38 -2.14 13.21
CA THR A 73 -1.84 -1.82 14.57
C THR A 73 -0.92 -0.78 15.22
N TYR A 74 0.38 -0.95 15.09
CA TYR A 74 1.37 -0.05 15.69
C TYR A 74 1.27 1.36 15.11
N LEU A 75 1.14 1.48 13.78
CA LEU A 75 0.94 2.77 13.11
C LEU A 75 -0.38 3.44 13.53
N SER A 76 -1.47 2.68 13.61
CA SER A 76 -2.77 3.20 14.02
C SER A 76 -2.72 3.72 15.47
N THR A 77 -2.15 2.92 16.39
CA THR A 77 -2.00 3.30 17.79
C THR A 77 -1.10 4.53 17.96
N TYR A 78 0.02 4.58 17.27
CA TYR A 78 0.93 5.73 17.30
C TYR A 78 0.23 7.01 16.81
N ALA A 79 -0.48 6.91 15.67
CA ALA A 79 -1.20 8.05 15.10
C ALA A 79 -2.26 8.63 16.04
N GLU A 80 -2.92 7.77 16.82
CA GLU A 80 -3.91 8.18 17.83
C GLU A 80 -3.24 8.80 19.08
N MET A 81 -2.19 8.15 19.61
CA MET A 81 -1.51 8.57 20.85
C MET A 81 -0.77 9.91 20.66
N GLU A 82 -0.12 10.10 19.53
CA GLU A 82 0.65 11.32 19.24
C GLU A 82 -0.18 12.41 18.55
N PHE A 83 -1.49 12.19 18.39
CA PHE A 83 -2.41 13.15 17.76
C PHE A 83 -1.89 13.71 16.44
N THR A 84 -1.31 12.84 15.63
CA THR A 84 -0.63 13.23 14.37
C THR A 84 -1.55 13.88 13.34
N GLY A 85 -2.86 13.74 13.51
CA GLY A 85 -3.88 14.25 12.59
C GLY A 85 -4.03 13.42 11.30
N ILE A 86 -3.21 12.37 11.10
CA ILE A 86 -3.42 11.43 10.00
C ILE A 86 -4.56 10.46 10.36
N ARG A 87 -5.50 10.28 9.43
CA ARG A 87 -6.53 9.26 9.57
C ARG A 87 -6.02 7.94 9.00
N ILE A 88 -6.14 6.88 9.78
CA ILE A 88 -5.99 5.48 9.36
C ILE A 88 -7.34 4.80 9.59
N PRO A 89 -7.86 3.98 8.65
CA PRO A 89 -9.07 3.20 8.89
C PRO A 89 -8.93 2.35 10.14
N TYR A 90 -9.93 2.42 11.03
CA TYR A 90 -9.90 1.74 12.31
C TYR A 90 -9.81 0.22 12.13
N ILE A 91 -8.89 -0.40 12.85
CA ILE A 91 -8.75 -1.85 12.90
C ILE A 91 -9.80 -2.41 13.86
N ARG A 92 -10.62 -3.34 13.37
CA ARG A 92 -11.59 -4.04 14.22
C ARG A 92 -10.95 -5.24 14.88
N GLU A 93 -11.21 -5.36 16.16
CA GLU A 93 -10.80 -6.52 16.94
C GLU A 93 -11.95 -7.51 17.07
N PHE A 94 -11.63 -8.78 17.16
CA PHE A 94 -12.58 -9.80 17.55
C PHE A 94 -12.46 -10.15 19.05
N ALA A 95 -13.20 -11.18 19.48
CA ALA A 95 -13.17 -11.60 20.87
C ALA A 95 -11.73 -11.74 21.39
N LYS A 96 -11.47 -11.21 22.58
CA LYS A 96 -10.17 -11.23 23.29
C LYS A 96 -9.12 -10.26 22.74
N GLU A 97 -9.53 -9.11 22.21
CA GLU A 97 -8.61 -8.05 21.76
C GLU A 97 -7.59 -8.52 20.70
N GLN A 98 -8.02 -9.45 19.85
CA GLN A 98 -7.19 -9.94 18.75
C GLN A 98 -7.58 -9.24 17.46
N SER A 99 -6.60 -8.70 16.75
CA SER A 99 -6.78 -8.03 15.45
C SER A 99 -6.61 -8.96 14.26
N LEU A 100 -6.21 -10.23 14.49
CA LEU A 100 -5.97 -11.23 13.46
C LEU A 100 -6.63 -12.56 13.83
N TYR A 101 -7.42 -13.13 12.93
CA TYR A 101 -8.07 -14.43 13.08
C TYR A 101 -7.45 -15.44 12.13
N LYS A 102 -7.13 -16.64 12.65
CA LYS A 102 -6.70 -17.78 11.84
C LYS A 102 -7.83 -18.79 11.77
N ASP A 103 -8.31 -19.06 10.55
CA ASP A 103 -9.39 -20.03 10.34
C ASP A 103 -8.89 -21.49 10.37
N LYS A 104 -9.85 -22.44 10.24
CA LYS A 104 -9.57 -23.88 10.24
C LYS A 104 -8.73 -24.37 9.06
N ASN A 105 -8.65 -23.58 7.98
CA ASN A 105 -7.84 -23.88 6.80
C ASN A 105 -6.42 -23.37 6.95
N GLY A 106 -6.16 -22.58 8.02
CA GLY A 106 -4.88 -21.92 8.27
C GLY A 106 -4.76 -20.55 7.63
N ASP A 107 -5.82 -20.04 7.00
CA ASP A 107 -5.86 -18.72 6.40
C ASP A 107 -6.04 -17.64 7.47
N PHE A 108 -5.46 -16.46 7.21
CA PHE A 108 -5.49 -15.34 8.15
C PHE A 108 -6.45 -14.26 7.67
N TRP A 109 -7.28 -13.80 8.61
CA TRP A 109 -8.32 -12.80 8.40
C TRP A 109 -8.16 -11.62 9.33
N ARG A 110 -8.51 -10.44 8.85
CA ARG A 110 -8.59 -9.21 9.63
C ARG A 110 -9.79 -8.38 9.19
N ALA A 111 -10.15 -7.41 10.02
CA ALA A 111 -11.27 -6.54 9.72
C ALA A 111 -10.92 -5.06 9.94
N PHE A 112 -11.47 -4.21 9.11
CA PHE A 112 -11.33 -2.76 9.17
C PHE A 112 -12.68 -2.05 9.16
N GLU A 113 -12.68 -0.82 9.61
CA GLU A 113 -13.76 0.13 9.36
C GLU A 113 -14.06 0.20 7.86
N PHE A 114 -15.36 0.20 7.50
CA PHE A 114 -15.76 0.63 6.18
C PHE A 114 -16.02 2.15 6.22
N VAL A 115 -15.23 2.91 5.48
CA VAL A 115 -15.37 4.37 5.40
C VAL A 115 -16.53 4.71 4.46
N GLU A 116 -17.73 4.94 5.00
CA GLU A 116 -18.99 5.07 4.24
C GLU A 116 -18.97 6.19 3.19
N ASP A 117 -18.31 7.32 3.51
CA ASP A 117 -18.14 8.45 2.59
C ASP A 117 -17.00 8.23 1.59
N GLY A 118 -16.21 7.14 1.76
CA GLY A 118 -15.02 6.88 0.97
C GLY A 118 -15.32 6.24 -0.39
N TYR A 119 -14.54 6.63 -1.40
CA TYR A 119 -14.41 5.90 -2.66
C TYR A 119 -12.97 5.99 -3.15
N SER A 120 -12.50 4.96 -3.85
CA SER A 120 -11.18 4.94 -4.50
C SER A 120 -11.28 5.34 -5.97
N ILE A 121 -10.17 5.79 -6.54
CA ILE A 121 -10.02 6.16 -7.94
C ILE A 121 -8.87 5.32 -8.51
N SER A 122 -9.09 4.65 -9.63
CA SER A 122 -8.04 3.81 -10.25
C SER A 122 -7.04 4.65 -11.07
N ILE A 123 -7.49 5.75 -11.68
CA ILE A 123 -6.67 6.60 -12.55
C ILE A 123 -6.94 8.07 -12.23
N ALA A 124 -5.89 8.86 -11.97
CA ALA A 124 -6.00 10.29 -11.74
C ALA A 124 -6.53 11.02 -13.00
N GLN A 125 -7.65 11.73 -12.84
CA GLN A 125 -8.33 12.41 -13.94
C GLN A 125 -7.74 13.80 -14.24
N ASN A 126 -7.03 14.38 -13.30
CA ASN A 126 -6.41 15.71 -13.42
C ASN A 126 -5.22 15.85 -12.47
N PRO A 127 -4.33 16.84 -12.70
CA PRO A 127 -3.16 17.09 -11.84
C PRO A 127 -3.52 17.43 -10.39
N GLN A 128 -4.70 18.00 -10.13
CA GLN A 128 -5.15 18.34 -8.78
C GLN A 128 -5.40 17.10 -7.93
N GLN A 129 -5.98 16.04 -8.51
CA GLN A 129 -6.11 14.73 -7.84
C GLN A 129 -4.75 14.10 -7.58
N ALA A 130 -3.82 14.15 -8.53
CA ALA A 130 -2.46 13.65 -8.36
C ALA A 130 -1.73 14.41 -7.23
N LYS A 131 -1.86 15.75 -7.18
CA LYS A 131 -1.32 16.58 -6.10
C LYS A 131 -1.91 16.22 -4.74
N ALA A 132 -3.25 16.07 -4.68
CA ALA A 132 -3.93 15.73 -3.42
C ALA A 132 -3.51 14.34 -2.90
N THR A 133 -3.31 13.37 -3.80
CA THR A 133 -2.79 12.05 -3.48
C THR A 133 -1.35 12.13 -2.95
N ALA A 134 -0.48 12.89 -3.60
CA ALA A 134 0.90 13.11 -3.16
C ALA A 134 0.97 13.78 -1.78
N ILE A 135 0.14 14.79 -1.53
CA ILE A 135 0.01 15.41 -0.21
C ILE A 135 -0.46 14.41 0.85
N CYS A 136 -1.36 13.48 0.50
CA CYS A 136 -1.85 12.45 1.41
C CYS A 136 -0.71 11.55 1.89
N PHE A 137 0.07 10.99 0.98
CA PHE A 137 1.20 10.12 1.33
C PHE A 137 2.35 10.87 2.00
N ALA A 138 2.62 12.11 1.59
CA ALA A 138 3.58 12.96 2.27
C ALA A 138 3.18 13.24 3.73
N LYS A 139 1.90 13.55 3.98
CA LYS A 139 1.37 13.70 5.35
C LYS A 139 1.41 12.40 6.12
N PHE A 140 1.17 11.27 5.46
CA PHE A 140 1.31 9.97 6.09
C PHE A 140 2.75 9.75 6.56
N SER A 141 3.75 9.93 5.69
CA SER A 141 5.15 9.80 6.09
C SER A 141 5.54 10.78 7.19
N ALA A 142 5.19 12.06 7.05
CA ALA A 142 5.50 13.10 8.03
C ALA A 142 4.85 12.86 9.42
N ALA A 143 3.69 12.19 9.45
CA ALA A 143 3.00 11.85 10.70
C ALA A 143 3.80 10.89 11.60
N PHE A 144 4.79 10.22 11.04
CA PHE A 144 5.62 9.23 11.72
C PHE A 144 7.11 9.61 11.75
N ASP A 145 7.47 10.87 11.50
CA ASP A 145 8.87 11.32 11.48
C ASP A 145 9.62 11.07 12.79
N ASP A 146 8.95 11.19 13.92
CA ASP A 146 9.53 10.96 15.26
C ASP A 146 9.37 9.51 15.75
N MET A 147 8.79 8.64 14.92
CA MET A 147 8.58 7.26 15.28
C MET A 147 9.86 6.42 15.14
N ASN A 148 10.12 5.55 16.11
CA ASN A 148 11.21 4.58 15.96
C ASN A 148 10.83 3.50 14.91
N VAL A 149 11.40 3.61 13.72
CA VAL A 149 11.13 2.69 12.60
C VAL A 149 11.59 1.25 12.86
N ASP A 150 12.53 1.02 13.80
CA ASP A 150 13.00 -0.32 14.18
C ASP A 150 11.90 -1.18 14.84
N GLN A 151 10.78 -0.56 15.22
CA GLN A 151 9.60 -1.27 15.74
C GLN A 151 8.74 -1.86 14.63
N LEU A 152 8.98 -1.51 13.39
CA LEU A 152 8.27 -2.06 12.22
C LEU A 152 9.04 -3.24 11.62
N PHE A 153 8.29 -4.21 11.13
CA PHE A 153 8.82 -5.35 10.39
C PHE A 153 8.89 -5.06 8.89
N GLU A 154 9.86 -5.63 8.21
CA GLU A 154 9.84 -5.75 6.75
C GLU A 154 8.76 -6.77 6.34
N THR A 155 7.59 -6.31 5.92
CA THR A 155 6.47 -7.18 5.54
C THR A 155 6.73 -7.97 4.26
N ILE A 156 7.53 -7.41 3.35
CA ILE A 156 8.07 -8.05 2.15
C ILE A 156 9.58 -7.78 2.13
N PRO A 157 10.42 -8.75 2.51
CA PRO A 157 11.88 -8.55 2.58
C PRO A 157 12.46 -8.10 1.25
N ASN A 158 13.30 -7.06 1.29
CA ASN A 158 13.97 -6.47 0.13
C ASN A 158 13.01 -5.94 -0.95
N PHE A 159 11.78 -5.53 -0.60
CA PHE A 159 10.75 -5.13 -1.56
C PHE A 159 11.26 -4.05 -2.53
N HIS A 160 11.76 -2.93 -2.01
CA HIS A 160 12.33 -1.82 -2.80
C HIS A 160 13.85 -1.70 -2.66
N ASN A 161 14.54 -2.78 -2.29
CA ASN A 161 15.99 -2.81 -2.25
C ASN A 161 16.56 -2.96 -3.67
N LEU A 162 17.06 -1.85 -4.22
CA LEU A 162 17.54 -1.80 -5.61
C LEU A 162 18.75 -2.71 -5.84
N ASN A 163 19.64 -2.87 -4.85
CA ASN A 163 20.78 -3.78 -4.95
C ASN A 163 20.32 -5.23 -5.10
N TYR A 164 19.36 -5.63 -4.29
CA TYR A 164 18.78 -6.96 -4.38
C TYR A 164 18.07 -7.19 -5.72
N ARG A 165 17.36 -6.19 -6.24
CA ARG A 165 16.70 -6.28 -7.56
C ARG A 165 17.71 -6.39 -8.70
N TYR A 166 18.80 -5.63 -8.65
CA TYR A 166 19.88 -5.78 -9.63
C TYR A 166 20.58 -7.13 -9.52
N GLN A 167 20.79 -7.67 -8.32
CA GLN A 167 21.33 -9.03 -8.16
C GLN A 167 20.43 -10.07 -8.81
N GLN A 168 19.12 -10.01 -8.57
CA GLN A 168 18.14 -10.89 -9.22
C GLN A 168 18.18 -10.77 -10.76
N PHE A 169 18.35 -9.55 -11.27
CA PHE A 169 18.49 -9.29 -12.70
C PHE A 169 19.79 -9.90 -13.25
N GLU A 170 20.93 -9.71 -12.60
CA GLU A 170 22.22 -10.27 -12.97
C GLU A 170 22.18 -11.81 -12.96
N ASP A 171 21.58 -12.42 -11.94
CA ASP A 171 21.37 -13.88 -11.86
C ASP A 171 20.50 -14.38 -13.02
N ALA A 172 19.43 -13.65 -13.34
CA ALA A 172 18.57 -14.00 -14.48
C ALA A 172 19.31 -13.93 -15.83
N LEU A 173 20.27 -13.00 -15.97
CA LEU A 173 21.13 -12.92 -17.17
C LEU A 173 22.05 -14.14 -17.32
N GLN A 174 22.42 -14.80 -16.23
CA GLN A 174 23.21 -16.03 -16.27
C GLN A 174 22.36 -17.27 -16.64
N SER A 175 21.03 -17.16 -16.62
CA SER A 175 20.14 -18.27 -16.98
C SER A 175 20.34 -18.70 -18.43
N ASN A 176 20.19 -20.01 -18.71
CA ASN A 176 20.44 -20.58 -20.05
C ASN A 176 19.23 -20.54 -21.01
N VAL A 177 18.22 -19.71 -20.75
CA VAL A 177 17.02 -19.61 -21.60
C VAL A 177 17.28 -18.63 -22.76
N ALA A 178 17.94 -19.11 -23.81
CA ALA A 178 18.35 -18.30 -24.96
C ALA A 178 17.20 -17.52 -25.60
N GLU A 179 16.04 -18.15 -25.78
CA GLU A 179 14.87 -17.51 -26.40
C GLU A 179 14.37 -16.30 -25.58
N ARG A 180 14.31 -16.43 -24.24
CA ARG A 180 13.92 -15.31 -23.36
C ARG A 180 14.93 -14.17 -23.41
N LYS A 181 16.22 -14.47 -23.43
CA LYS A 181 17.29 -13.47 -23.58
C LYS A 181 17.16 -12.69 -24.89
N ALA A 182 16.94 -13.40 -26.01
CA ALA A 182 16.76 -12.76 -27.31
C ALA A 182 15.54 -11.82 -27.33
N LYS A 183 14.40 -12.24 -26.75
CA LYS A 183 13.20 -11.41 -26.67
C LYS A 183 13.35 -10.20 -25.74
N ALA A 184 14.14 -10.33 -24.68
CA ALA A 184 14.36 -9.29 -23.70
C ALA A 184 15.58 -8.39 -23.98
N HIS A 185 16.30 -8.60 -25.08
CA HIS A 185 17.60 -7.96 -25.34
C HIS A 185 17.56 -6.42 -25.17
N VAL A 186 16.61 -5.74 -25.80
CA VAL A 186 16.50 -4.27 -25.75
C VAL A 186 16.30 -3.77 -24.32
N ILE A 187 15.41 -4.41 -23.56
CA ILE A 187 15.14 -4.04 -22.16
C ILE A 187 16.36 -4.34 -21.28
N THR A 188 17.05 -5.44 -21.56
CA THR A 188 18.27 -5.84 -20.86
C THR A 188 19.39 -4.81 -21.03
N GLU A 189 19.64 -4.36 -22.24
CA GLU A 189 20.63 -3.32 -22.57
C GLU A 189 20.30 -2.01 -21.86
N ASP A 190 19.02 -1.60 -21.87
CA ASP A 190 18.58 -0.40 -21.19
C ASP A 190 18.81 -0.50 -19.67
N LEU A 191 18.45 -1.61 -19.03
CA LEU A 191 18.67 -1.82 -17.60
C LEU A 191 20.16 -1.84 -17.23
N ILE A 192 21.02 -2.46 -18.05
CA ILE A 192 22.48 -2.42 -17.87
C ILE A 192 22.99 -0.99 -17.91
N SER A 193 22.53 -0.19 -18.88
CA SER A 193 22.91 1.22 -19.00
C SER A 193 22.53 2.09 -17.79
N ARG A 194 21.51 1.65 -17.05
CA ARG A 194 20.98 2.33 -15.85
C ARG A 194 21.66 1.94 -14.52
N ASN A 195 22.72 1.13 -14.56
CA ASN A 195 23.43 0.67 -13.35
C ASN A 195 23.96 1.83 -12.44
N LYS A 196 24.04 3.04 -12.97
CA LYS A 196 24.32 4.25 -12.17
C LYS A 196 23.34 4.46 -11.01
N TYR A 197 22.06 4.06 -11.17
CA TYR A 197 21.06 4.18 -10.11
C TYR A 197 21.28 3.19 -8.96
N LYS A 198 21.82 1.98 -9.26
CA LYS A 198 22.28 1.05 -8.21
C LYS A 198 23.38 1.69 -7.37
N LYS A 199 24.37 2.32 -8.02
CA LYS A 199 25.47 3.02 -7.30
C LYS A 199 24.95 4.15 -6.43
N MET A 200 24.02 4.97 -6.95
CA MET A 200 23.37 6.03 -6.17
C MET A 200 22.63 5.45 -4.96
N TYR A 201 21.93 4.34 -5.14
CA TYR A 201 21.23 3.66 -4.04
C TYR A 201 22.21 3.15 -2.99
N ASP A 202 23.35 2.58 -3.39
CA ASP A 202 24.44 2.16 -2.48
C ASP A 202 24.99 3.32 -1.65
N GLU A 203 25.22 4.47 -2.30
CA GLU A 203 25.70 5.68 -1.65
C GLU A 203 24.68 6.17 -0.61
N ILE A 204 23.40 6.22 -0.97
CA ILE A 204 22.30 6.60 -0.07
C ILE A 204 22.19 5.63 1.10
N ALA A 205 22.19 4.31 0.84
CA ALA A 205 22.05 3.29 1.88
C ALA A 205 23.18 3.29 2.93
N ASN A 206 24.33 3.86 2.58
CA ASN A 206 25.49 3.99 3.48
C ASN A 206 25.68 5.42 4.03
N TYR A 207 24.76 6.34 3.73
CA TYR A 207 24.90 7.74 4.13
C TYR A 207 23.99 8.07 5.32
N ALA A 208 24.60 8.38 6.46
CA ALA A 208 23.87 8.59 7.73
C ALA A 208 22.82 9.72 7.67
N ASP A 209 23.02 10.73 6.80
CA ASP A 209 22.05 11.81 6.62
C ASP A 209 20.86 11.44 5.73
N PHE A 210 20.77 10.18 5.31
CA PHE A 210 19.63 9.61 4.61
C PHE A 210 18.91 8.59 5.51
N PRO A 211 18.06 9.03 6.44
CA PRO A 211 17.42 8.16 7.39
C PRO A 211 16.36 7.25 6.72
N GLN A 212 16.18 6.08 7.26
CA GLN A 212 14.97 5.31 6.98
C GLN A 212 13.78 5.97 7.68
N ARG A 213 12.64 5.97 7.00
CA ARG A 213 11.37 6.55 7.45
C ARG A 213 10.27 5.51 7.35
N VAL A 214 9.11 5.81 7.91
CA VAL A 214 7.89 5.08 7.61
C VAL A 214 7.47 5.39 6.19
N VAL A 215 7.50 4.39 5.32
CA VAL A 215 7.19 4.51 3.89
C VAL A 215 6.08 3.53 3.54
N HIS A 216 5.12 3.98 2.74
CA HIS A 216 3.97 3.15 2.36
C HIS A 216 4.35 2.04 1.37
N HIS A 217 5.30 2.30 0.48
CA HIS A 217 5.83 1.40 -0.55
C HIS A 217 4.84 0.91 -1.63
N ASP A 218 3.60 1.41 -1.63
CA ASP A 218 2.60 1.21 -2.69
C ASP A 218 1.75 2.48 -2.81
N ALA A 219 2.44 3.64 -2.94
CA ALA A 219 1.83 4.96 -2.96
C ALA A 219 1.22 5.24 -4.34
N LYS A 220 -0.02 4.85 -4.52
CA LYS A 220 -0.80 5.06 -5.74
C LYS A 220 -2.19 5.61 -5.43
N ILE A 221 -2.83 6.24 -6.42
CA ILE A 221 -4.13 6.89 -6.22
C ILE A 221 -5.24 5.93 -5.77
N SER A 222 -5.19 4.66 -6.19
CA SER A 222 -6.16 3.65 -5.77
C SER A 222 -6.06 3.29 -4.28
N ASN A 223 -4.92 3.60 -3.63
CA ASN A 223 -4.70 3.43 -2.19
C ASN A 223 -5.00 4.70 -1.39
N VAL A 224 -5.83 5.59 -1.95
CA VAL A 224 -6.37 6.78 -1.26
C VAL A 224 -7.88 6.79 -1.36
N LEU A 225 -8.55 7.03 -0.24
CA LEU A 225 -9.99 7.25 -0.21
C LEU A 225 -10.30 8.74 -0.37
N PHE A 226 -11.22 9.02 -1.29
CA PHE A 226 -11.79 10.34 -1.51
C PHE A 226 -13.22 10.39 -0.98
N SER A 227 -13.65 11.54 -0.49
CA SER A 227 -15.01 11.77 0.01
C SER A 227 -16.01 11.89 -1.14
N LYS A 228 -17.05 11.09 -1.13
CA LYS A 228 -18.19 11.20 -2.07
C LYS A 228 -18.89 12.55 -1.97
N LYS A 229 -18.89 13.16 -0.78
CA LYS A 229 -19.58 14.43 -0.51
C LYS A 229 -18.79 15.64 -1.00
N THR A 230 -17.46 15.60 -0.84
CA THR A 230 -16.61 16.79 -1.05
C THR A 230 -15.58 16.65 -2.15
N GLY A 231 -15.30 15.42 -2.61
CA GLY A 231 -14.23 15.10 -3.54
C GLY A 231 -12.81 15.24 -2.95
N LYS A 232 -12.70 15.55 -1.64
CA LYS A 232 -11.40 15.71 -0.97
C LYS A 232 -10.88 14.36 -0.49
N VAL A 233 -9.56 14.27 -0.34
CA VAL A 233 -8.90 13.10 0.27
C VAL A 233 -9.35 12.93 1.72
N ILE A 234 -9.64 11.69 2.10
CA ILE A 234 -9.96 11.27 3.47
C ILE A 234 -8.74 10.67 4.14
N CYS A 235 -8.17 9.59 3.59
CA CYS A 235 -7.06 8.86 4.20
C CYS A 235 -6.37 7.93 3.19
N PRO A 236 -5.11 7.52 3.46
CA PRO A 236 -4.51 6.38 2.78
C PRO A 236 -5.12 5.08 3.28
N VAL A 237 -5.02 4.03 2.47
CA VAL A 237 -5.46 2.66 2.76
C VAL A 237 -4.43 1.66 2.23
N ASP A 238 -4.59 0.38 2.57
CA ASP A 238 -3.73 -0.73 2.14
C ASP A 238 -2.28 -0.60 2.65
N LEU A 239 -2.16 -0.59 3.99
CA LEU A 239 -0.89 -0.39 4.70
C LEU A 239 0.01 -1.63 4.76
N ASP A 240 -0.27 -2.69 4.01
CA ASP A 240 0.42 -3.98 4.11
C ASP A 240 1.89 -3.93 3.75
N THR A 241 2.24 -3.01 2.87
CA THR A 241 3.61 -2.75 2.43
C THR A 241 4.31 -1.66 3.24
N THR A 242 3.61 -1.09 4.25
CA THR A 242 4.19 -0.03 5.08
C THR A 242 5.26 -0.59 6.00
N MET A 243 6.50 -0.15 5.79
CA MET A 243 7.70 -0.62 6.50
C MET A 243 8.81 0.44 6.43
N PRO A 244 9.95 0.25 7.13
CA PRO A 244 11.09 1.14 7.00
C PRO A 244 11.61 1.22 5.56
N GLY A 245 11.92 2.42 5.09
CA GLY A 245 12.45 2.64 3.76
C GLY A 245 12.92 4.07 3.54
N TYR A 246 13.45 4.34 2.36
CA TYR A 246 13.87 5.68 1.99
C TYR A 246 12.70 6.45 1.37
N PHE A 247 12.60 7.74 1.69
CA PHE A 247 11.47 8.60 1.32
C PHE A 247 11.12 8.54 -0.17
N PHE A 248 12.11 8.39 -1.05
CA PHE A 248 11.94 8.43 -2.51
C PHE A 248 11.13 7.25 -3.08
N SER A 249 10.88 6.21 -2.28
CA SER A 249 10.03 5.09 -2.69
C SER A 249 8.60 5.55 -3.02
N ASP A 250 7.96 6.30 -2.12
CA ASP A 250 6.59 6.77 -2.30
C ASP A 250 6.44 7.76 -3.47
N PRO A 251 7.23 8.86 -3.57
CA PRO A 251 7.14 9.73 -4.74
C PRO A 251 7.51 9.03 -6.05
N GLY A 252 8.41 8.05 -6.03
CA GLY A 252 8.70 7.21 -7.19
C GLY A 252 7.47 6.45 -7.68
N ASP A 253 6.73 5.84 -6.78
CA ASP A 253 5.49 5.10 -7.06
C ASP A 253 4.35 6.04 -7.51
N LEU A 254 4.19 7.19 -6.85
CA LEU A 254 3.24 8.23 -7.25
C LEU A 254 3.48 8.69 -8.70
N ILE A 255 4.76 8.94 -9.06
CA ILE A 255 5.14 9.35 -10.42
C ILE A 255 4.87 8.22 -11.40
N ARG A 256 5.31 6.99 -11.09
CA ARG A 256 5.09 5.81 -11.92
C ARG A 256 3.61 5.59 -12.19
N SER A 257 2.76 5.65 -11.18
CA SER A 257 1.33 5.32 -11.29
C SER A 257 0.47 6.45 -11.84
N MET A 258 0.84 7.72 -11.63
CA MET A 258 -0.01 8.86 -12.01
C MET A 258 0.59 9.77 -13.07
N ALA A 259 1.90 9.92 -13.19
CA ALA A 259 2.50 10.74 -14.24
C ALA A 259 2.75 9.96 -15.54
N CYS A 260 2.73 8.64 -15.52
CA CYS A 260 2.76 7.84 -16.74
C CYS A 260 1.42 8.00 -17.50
N SER A 261 1.48 8.08 -18.84
CA SER A 261 0.29 8.22 -19.70
C SER A 261 -0.54 6.95 -19.82
N ALA A 262 0.00 5.81 -19.40
CA ALA A 262 -0.66 4.52 -19.42
C ALA A 262 -0.56 3.83 -18.05
N ASP A 263 -1.48 2.91 -17.79
CA ASP A 263 -1.43 2.07 -16.59
C ASP A 263 -0.34 0.98 -16.68
N GLU A 264 -0.09 0.32 -15.56
CA GLU A 264 0.97 -0.69 -15.42
C GLU A 264 0.73 -1.98 -16.24
N ASN A 265 -0.50 -2.20 -16.74
CA ASN A 265 -0.87 -3.34 -17.58
C ASN A 265 -0.81 -3.02 -19.08
N SER A 266 -0.51 -1.77 -19.44
CA SER A 266 -0.47 -1.34 -20.83
C SER A 266 0.69 -2.01 -21.59
N ILE A 267 0.39 -2.50 -22.77
CA ILE A 267 1.37 -3.05 -23.72
C ILE A 267 1.73 -2.06 -24.84
N ASP A 268 1.12 -0.87 -24.82
CA ASP A 268 1.40 0.18 -25.81
C ASP A 268 2.61 1.04 -25.40
N PHE A 269 3.78 0.43 -25.45
CA PHE A 269 5.02 1.10 -25.08
C PHE A 269 5.43 2.26 -26.00
N LYS A 270 4.87 2.34 -27.23
CA LYS A 270 5.21 3.39 -28.19
C LYS A 270 4.65 4.75 -27.83
N ASN A 271 3.50 4.76 -27.16
CA ASN A 271 2.78 5.98 -26.77
C ASN A 271 3.03 6.34 -25.31
N LEU A 272 3.90 5.61 -24.62
CA LEU A 272 4.27 5.94 -23.25
C LEU A 272 5.02 7.27 -23.20
N HIS A 273 4.51 8.19 -22.38
CA HIS A 273 5.18 9.46 -22.07
C HIS A 273 4.84 9.92 -20.66
N ILE A 274 5.67 10.79 -20.13
CA ILE A 274 5.42 11.41 -18.83
C ILE A 274 4.55 12.65 -19.05
N ARG A 275 3.42 12.70 -18.35
CA ARG A 275 2.51 13.87 -18.27
C ARG A 275 3.14 14.89 -17.33
N LYS A 276 3.78 15.91 -17.89
CA LYS A 276 4.61 16.87 -17.14
C LYS A 276 3.85 17.60 -16.04
N GLU A 277 2.61 17.98 -16.30
CA GLU A 277 1.75 18.65 -15.33
C GLU A 277 1.40 17.76 -14.12
N TYR A 278 1.26 16.45 -14.34
CA TYR A 278 1.06 15.48 -13.25
C TYR A 278 2.34 15.31 -12.45
N TYR A 279 3.47 15.14 -13.14
CA TYR A 279 4.78 15.05 -12.49
C TYR A 279 5.03 16.26 -11.58
N GLN A 280 4.83 17.48 -12.10
CA GLN A 280 5.01 18.71 -11.34
C GLN A 280 4.06 18.78 -10.15
N ALA A 281 2.77 18.44 -10.36
CA ALA A 281 1.78 18.44 -9.29
C ALA A 281 2.13 17.47 -8.15
N ILE A 282 2.62 16.27 -8.49
CA ILE A 282 3.06 15.27 -7.53
C ILE A 282 4.28 15.77 -6.74
N THR A 283 5.33 16.22 -7.44
CA THR A 283 6.56 16.68 -6.80
C THR A 283 6.33 17.90 -5.91
N ASP A 284 5.58 18.89 -6.38
CA ASP A 284 5.23 20.08 -5.60
C ASP A 284 4.39 19.70 -4.36
N GLY A 285 3.41 18.79 -4.55
CA GLY A 285 2.53 18.37 -3.48
C GLY A 285 3.27 17.60 -2.37
N TYR A 286 4.13 16.67 -2.76
CA TYR A 286 4.93 15.87 -1.82
C TYR A 286 5.96 16.73 -1.10
N TYR A 287 6.75 17.51 -1.84
CA TYR A 287 7.79 18.36 -1.30
C TYR A 287 7.26 19.42 -0.34
N ALA A 288 6.15 20.08 -0.67
CA ALA A 288 5.54 21.10 0.19
C ALA A 288 5.21 20.61 1.63
N VAL A 289 4.95 19.32 1.78
CA VAL A 289 4.72 18.71 3.11
C VAL A 289 6.05 18.27 3.74
N MET A 290 6.88 17.54 2.98
CA MET A 290 8.08 16.89 3.49
C MET A 290 9.29 17.81 3.63
N GLU A 291 9.26 19.04 3.09
CA GLU A 291 10.40 19.97 3.13
C GLU A 291 10.99 20.19 4.53
N LYS A 292 10.10 20.23 5.54
CA LYS A 292 10.52 20.44 6.94
C LYS A 292 11.16 19.19 7.57
N SER A 293 10.73 18.02 7.12
CA SER A 293 11.18 16.71 7.60
C SER A 293 12.48 16.27 6.92
N PHE A 294 12.74 16.77 5.72
CA PHE A 294 13.92 16.38 4.94
C PHE A 294 15.21 16.92 5.52
N THR A 295 16.21 16.04 5.59
CA THR A 295 17.60 16.42 5.88
C THR A 295 18.18 17.28 4.74
N THR A 296 19.36 17.84 4.97
CA THR A 296 20.09 18.59 3.91
C THR A 296 20.46 17.66 2.74
N ALA A 297 20.73 16.39 3.01
CA ALA A 297 21.08 15.40 1.99
C ALA A 297 19.85 15.03 1.14
N GLU A 298 18.71 14.82 1.77
CA GLU A 298 17.45 14.48 1.08
C GLU A 298 16.90 15.62 0.21
N LYS A 299 17.31 16.86 0.45
CA LYS A 299 16.93 18.06 -0.34
C LYS A 299 17.78 18.28 -1.60
N LYS A 300 18.86 17.55 -1.77
CA LYS A 300 19.78 17.64 -2.93
C LYS A 300 19.41 16.63 -4.02
#